data_c60526be7439a4279cf3cb399220a6b1
#
_entry.id   c60526be7439a4279cf3cb399220a6b1
#
_cell.length_a   1.000
_cell.length_b   1.000
_cell.length_c   1.000
_cell.angle_alpha   90.00
_cell.angle_beta   90.00
_cell.angle_gamma   90.00
#
_symmetry.space_group_name_H-M   'P 1'
#
loop_
_entity.id
_entity.type
_entity.pdbx_description
1 polymer ?
#
loop_
_entity_poly.entity_id
_entity_poly.type
_entity_poly.pdbx_seq_one_letter_code
_entity_poly.pdbx_strand_id
1 'polypeptide(L)'
;MLYLIYQLGYEAYSPLRIFGYHTTRAALALAIALVAGVVAGPFFIRWLKSRKIGQVIRGEGIPELYERHKDKADTPTMGGVLILAAFFLAVLVCGNLSSPLTWLTLLAAAGFGTIGALDDWKKLTDGNHKGLSAGKKILAQVGVAGLIALLVYSFPPDTLYRASVSSAVDEVPYSVTTLFMKWLIPFGILYIPWIILILVGTSNAVNLTDGLDGLAIGCVLFVASAYALLSYLVGRQDFTTGYLWIIYVKGASELAICCAALVGASLAFLWYNSHPAEIFMGDTGSLALGGTLATIAVLIHQEMLLLIIGGVFVAEAVSVILQVSSFKLSGKRIFLMTPLHHHFEQLGWHESKIITRFWIVAALLAVLGLASLKAR
;
A
#
# COMPACT_ATOMS: atom_id res chain seq x y z
N MET A 1 15.45 16.21 1.48
CA MET A 1 15.93 17.55 1.88
C MET A 1 16.67 17.52 3.22
N LEU A 2 16.08 17.06 4.30
CA LEU A 2 16.74 16.99 5.63
C LEU A 2 18.03 16.17 5.62
N TYR A 3 18.07 15.06 4.89
CA TYR A 3 19.28 14.25 4.74
C TYR A 3 20.41 15.00 4.01
N LEU A 4 20.09 15.82 3.02
CA LEU A 4 21.08 16.67 2.35
C LEU A 4 21.62 17.75 3.28
N ILE A 5 20.75 18.37 4.10
CA ILE A 5 21.17 19.34 5.13
C ILE A 5 22.14 18.68 6.12
N TYR A 6 21.84 17.43 6.52
CA TYR A 6 22.75 16.65 7.35
C TYR A 6 24.10 16.46 6.64
N GLN A 7 24.11 15.97 5.41
CA GLN A 7 25.36 15.69 4.68
C GLN A 7 26.26 16.93 4.51
N LEU A 8 25.66 18.10 4.28
CA LEU A 8 26.41 19.33 4.01
C LEU A 8 26.83 20.10 5.28
N GLY A 9 26.13 19.91 6.41
CA GLY A 9 26.27 20.79 7.56
C GLY A 9 26.64 20.14 8.89
N TYR A 10 26.63 18.79 9.02
CA TYR A 10 26.82 18.14 10.32
C TYR A 10 28.22 18.33 10.92
N GLU A 11 29.24 18.60 10.10
CA GLU A 11 30.58 18.88 10.57
C GLU A 11 30.69 20.29 11.16
N ALA A 12 29.98 21.24 10.55
CA ALA A 12 29.95 22.64 11.01
C ALA A 12 29.00 22.84 12.22
N TYR A 13 27.88 22.08 12.27
CA TYR A 13 26.88 22.23 13.31
C TYR A 13 26.38 20.86 13.79
N SER A 14 26.92 20.39 14.91
CA SER A 14 26.69 19.06 15.48
C SER A 14 25.19 18.66 15.65
N PRO A 15 24.25 19.57 16.02
CA PRO A 15 22.82 19.19 16.13
C PRO A 15 22.19 18.67 14.85
N LEU A 16 22.75 18.98 13.67
CA LEU A 16 22.27 18.45 12.39
C LEU A 16 22.43 16.94 12.25
N ARG A 17 23.26 16.31 13.10
CA ARG A 17 23.43 14.84 13.13
C ARG A 17 22.12 14.10 13.37
N ILE A 18 21.14 14.75 14.01
CA ILE A 18 19.82 14.14 14.25
C ILE A 18 19.11 13.75 12.96
N PHE A 19 19.33 14.47 11.85
CA PHE A 19 18.78 14.16 10.52
C PHE A 19 19.53 13.03 9.78
N GLY A 20 20.64 12.56 10.31
CA GLY A 20 21.31 11.33 9.84
C GLY A 20 20.59 10.05 10.25
N TYR A 21 19.83 10.07 11.38
CA TYR A 21 19.16 8.90 11.89
C TYR A 21 17.85 8.60 11.14
N HIS A 22 17.71 7.36 10.67
CA HIS A 22 16.50 6.91 9.97
C HIS A 22 15.24 7.03 10.84
N THR A 23 15.36 6.72 12.15
CA THR A 23 14.24 6.80 13.11
C THR A 23 13.72 8.23 13.26
N THR A 24 14.60 9.21 13.36
CA THR A 24 14.21 10.63 13.44
C THR A 24 13.52 11.08 12.16
N ARG A 25 14.09 10.75 11.00
CA ARG A 25 13.50 11.13 9.71
C ARG A 25 12.17 10.41 9.46
N ALA A 26 12.02 9.17 9.91
CA ALA A 26 10.76 8.44 9.84
C ALA A 26 9.68 9.08 10.71
N ALA A 27 10.00 9.43 11.97
CA ALA A 27 9.08 10.14 12.85
C ALA A 27 8.66 11.51 12.28
N LEU A 28 9.61 12.26 11.72
CA LEU A 28 9.33 13.54 11.06
C LEU A 28 8.48 13.35 9.79
N ALA A 29 8.74 12.32 8.98
CA ALA A 29 7.97 12.03 7.78
C ALA A 29 6.51 11.70 8.12
N LEU A 30 6.27 10.90 9.15
CA LEU A 30 4.94 10.63 9.67
C LEU A 30 4.25 11.93 10.11
N ALA A 31 4.93 12.73 10.94
CA ALA A 31 4.37 13.98 11.46
C ALA A 31 4.05 14.99 10.34
N ILE A 32 4.97 15.16 9.37
CA ILE A 32 4.78 16.07 8.24
C ILE A 32 3.60 15.62 7.37
N ALA A 33 3.53 14.32 7.02
CA ALA A 33 2.43 13.79 6.23
C ALA A 33 1.08 13.95 6.95
N LEU A 34 1.04 13.63 8.25
CA LEU A 34 -0.16 13.78 9.08
C LEU A 34 -0.61 15.24 9.14
N VAL A 35 0.27 16.14 9.54
CA VAL A 35 -0.07 17.57 9.69
C VAL A 35 -0.46 18.20 8.36
N ALA A 36 0.31 17.93 7.29
CA ALA A 36 0.01 18.45 5.95
C ALA A 36 -1.36 17.99 5.46
N GLY A 37 -1.67 16.69 5.61
CA GLY A 37 -2.94 16.11 5.18
C GLY A 37 -4.13 16.63 6.01
N VAL A 38 -3.99 16.74 7.36
CA VAL A 38 -5.04 17.28 8.22
C VAL A 38 -5.28 18.77 7.94
N VAL A 39 -4.23 19.56 7.74
CA VAL A 39 -4.39 20.99 7.44
C VAL A 39 -4.95 21.22 6.03
N ALA A 40 -4.49 20.46 5.04
CA ALA A 40 -4.96 20.60 3.66
C ALA A 40 -6.37 20.03 3.43
N GLY A 41 -6.78 19.03 4.24
CA GLY A 41 -8.05 18.30 4.07
C GLY A 41 -9.28 19.17 3.91
N PRO A 42 -9.58 20.11 4.83
CA PRO A 42 -10.79 20.95 4.74
C PRO A 42 -10.82 21.84 3.49
N PHE A 43 -9.66 22.32 3.06
CA PHE A 43 -9.55 23.13 1.83
C PHE A 43 -9.78 22.25 0.59
N PHE A 44 -9.20 21.06 0.57
CA PHE A 44 -9.33 20.12 -0.52
C PHE A 44 -10.77 19.59 -0.66
N ILE A 45 -11.41 19.21 0.45
CA ILE A 45 -12.81 18.75 0.47
C ILE A 45 -13.75 19.85 -0.05
N ARG A 46 -13.58 21.10 0.42
CA ARG A 46 -14.37 22.23 -0.07
C ARG A 46 -14.15 22.50 -1.56
N TRP A 47 -12.92 22.36 -2.04
CA TRP A 47 -12.60 22.53 -3.46
C TRP A 47 -13.26 21.44 -4.31
N LEU A 48 -13.22 20.17 -3.88
CA LEU A 48 -13.90 19.06 -4.56
C LEU A 48 -15.42 19.28 -4.62
N LYS A 49 -16.03 19.67 -3.49
CA LYS A 49 -17.48 19.98 -3.43
C LYS A 49 -17.86 21.13 -4.34
N SER A 50 -17.06 22.19 -4.42
CA SER A 50 -17.31 23.35 -5.32
C SER A 50 -17.27 22.96 -6.82
N ARG A 51 -16.51 21.93 -7.16
CA ARG A 51 -16.43 21.37 -8.52
C ARG A 51 -17.47 20.29 -8.81
N LYS A 52 -18.38 20.01 -7.85
CA LYS A 52 -19.38 18.93 -7.93
C LYS A 52 -18.75 17.56 -8.27
N ILE A 53 -17.56 17.30 -7.73
CA ILE A 53 -16.84 16.04 -7.87
C ILE A 53 -17.38 15.09 -6.81
N GLY A 54 -18.60 14.58 -7.02
CA GLY A 54 -19.28 13.64 -6.14
C GLY A 54 -19.25 12.21 -6.68
N GLN A 55 -19.50 11.25 -5.82
CA GLN A 55 -19.60 9.85 -6.24
C GLN A 55 -20.94 9.63 -6.97
N VAL A 56 -20.87 9.06 -8.17
CA VAL A 56 -22.07 8.59 -8.88
C VAL A 56 -22.51 7.28 -8.21
N ILE A 57 -23.69 7.26 -7.54
CA ILE A 57 -24.15 6.09 -6.79
C ILE A 57 -24.47 4.94 -7.74
N ARG A 58 -23.97 3.72 -7.42
CA ARG A 58 -24.31 2.48 -8.11
C ARG A 58 -25.76 2.08 -7.77
N GLY A 59 -26.76 2.69 -8.44
CA GLY A 59 -28.17 2.52 -8.08
C GLY A 59 -29.03 1.68 -9.02
N GLU A 60 -28.58 1.40 -10.24
CA GLU A 60 -29.47 0.80 -11.26
C GLU A 60 -29.61 -0.74 -11.22
N GLY A 61 -29.00 -1.45 -10.26
CA GLY A 61 -29.01 -2.92 -10.26
C GLY A 61 -29.36 -3.60 -8.93
N ILE A 62 -29.24 -2.92 -7.79
CA ILE A 62 -29.49 -3.52 -6.46
C ILE A 62 -30.18 -2.48 -5.55
N PRO A 63 -31.52 -2.48 -5.47
CA PRO A 63 -32.30 -1.49 -4.70
C PRO A 63 -31.91 -1.38 -3.22
N GLU A 64 -31.55 -2.50 -2.60
CA GLU A 64 -31.15 -2.55 -1.18
C GLU A 64 -29.82 -1.84 -0.89
N LEU A 65 -28.89 -1.87 -1.85
CA LEU A 65 -27.59 -1.17 -1.73
C LEU A 65 -27.78 0.34 -1.94
N TYR A 66 -28.69 0.72 -2.83
CA TYR A 66 -29.03 2.12 -3.10
C TYR A 66 -29.62 2.81 -1.86
N GLU A 67 -30.57 2.18 -1.19
CA GLU A 67 -31.20 2.74 0.02
C GLU A 67 -30.19 2.96 1.17
N ARG A 68 -29.18 2.09 1.30
CA ARG A 68 -28.14 2.19 2.34
C ARG A 68 -27.06 3.26 2.05
N HIS A 69 -26.81 3.55 0.77
CA HIS A 69 -25.77 4.50 0.37
C HIS A 69 -26.31 5.84 -0.16
N LYS A 70 -27.61 6.03 -0.14
CA LYS A 70 -28.30 7.23 -0.60
C LYS A 70 -27.81 8.51 0.10
N ASP A 71 -27.50 8.44 1.37
CA ASP A 71 -27.00 9.57 2.16
C ASP A 71 -25.53 9.94 1.83
N LYS A 72 -24.82 9.09 1.07
CA LYS A 72 -23.43 9.29 0.64
C LYS A 72 -23.29 9.98 -0.72
N ALA A 73 -24.40 10.37 -1.36
CA ALA A 73 -24.41 10.96 -2.71
C ALA A 73 -23.59 12.26 -2.84
N ASP A 74 -23.56 13.07 -1.78
CA ASP A 74 -22.87 14.36 -1.75
C ASP A 74 -21.41 14.26 -1.29
N THR A 75 -20.91 13.05 -0.97
CA THR A 75 -19.54 12.86 -0.51
C THR A 75 -18.59 12.87 -1.71
N PRO A 76 -17.60 13.80 -1.75
CA PRO A 76 -16.66 13.88 -2.86
C PRO A 76 -15.74 12.67 -2.91
N THR A 77 -15.33 12.29 -4.11
CA THR A 77 -14.33 11.24 -4.39
C THR A 77 -12.97 11.85 -4.76
N MET A 78 -11.98 11.01 -5.12
CA MET A 78 -10.60 11.39 -5.43
C MET A 78 -9.77 11.86 -4.22
N GLY A 79 -10.12 11.46 -3.02
CA GLY A 79 -9.34 11.74 -1.79
C GLY A 79 -7.93 11.18 -1.82
N GLY A 80 -7.66 10.21 -2.69
CA GLY A 80 -6.31 9.69 -2.93
C GLY A 80 -5.30 10.75 -3.34
N VAL A 81 -5.73 11.85 -3.96
CA VAL A 81 -4.84 12.99 -4.29
C VAL A 81 -4.28 13.62 -3.02
N LEU A 82 -5.10 13.77 -1.96
CA LEU A 82 -4.66 14.31 -0.67
C LEU A 82 -3.63 13.38 -0.02
N ILE A 83 -3.87 12.05 -0.06
CA ILE A 83 -2.94 11.05 0.46
C ILE A 83 -1.59 11.16 -0.25
N LEU A 84 -1.60 11.16 -1.58
CA LEU A 84 -0.39 11.23 -2.39
C LEU A 84 0.36 12.54 -2.19
N ALA A 85 -0.33 13.67 -2.14
CA ALA A 85 0.31 14.98 -1.91
C ALA A 85 1.03 15.02 -0.55
N ALA A 86 0.38 14.54 0.53
CA ALA A 86 0.97 14.46 1.85
C ALA A 86 2.16 13.47 1.89
N PHE A 87 2.03 12.31 1.25
CA PHE A 87 3.08 11.31 1.12
C PHE A 87 4.30 11.86 0.38
N PHE A 88 4.11 12.42 -0.84
CA PHE A 88 5.20 12.98 -1.63
C PHE A 88 5.91 14.11 -0.88
N LEU A 89 5.17 15.02 -0.27
CA LEU A 89 5.74 16.11 0.52
C LEU A 89 6.67 15.56 1.61
N ALA A 90 6.18 14.61 2.40
CA ALA A 90 6.94 14.05 3.52
C ALA A 90 8.20 13.29 3.05
N VAL A 91 8.09 12.48 1.98
CA VAL A 91 9.23 11.74 1.43
C VAL A 91 10.27 12.69 0.82
N LEU A 92 9.85 13.73 0.08
CA LEU A 92 10.76 14.71 -0.51
C LEU A 92 11.50 15.52 0.57
N VAL A 93 10.85 15.81 1.70
CA VAL A 93 11.48 16.52 2.82
C VAL A 93 12.42 15.61 3.61
N CYS A 94 11.96 14.41 3.99
CA CYS A 94 12.65 13.55 4.96
C CYS A 94 13.50 12.44 4.32
N GLY A 95 13.13 11.95 3.13
CA GLY A 95 13.80 10.85 2.45
C GLY A 95 15.17 11.22 1.91
N ASN A 96 15.97 10.20 1.68
CA ASN A 96 17.24 10.32 0.96
C ASN A 96 16.96 10.26 -0.54
N LEU A 97 17.02 11.40 -1.22
CA LEU A 97 16.80 11.51 -2.66
C LEU A 97 17.94 10.96 -3.52
N SER A 98 19.07 10.59 -2.91
CA SER A 98 20.15 9.88 -3.61
C SER A 98 19.92 8.37 -3.65
N SER A 99 18.92 7.86 -2.91
CA SER A 99 18.59 6.43 -2.88
C SER A 99 17.69 6.03 -4.05
N PRO A 100 18.07 5.06 -4.89
CA PRO A 100 17.21 4.56 -5.95
C PRO A 100 15.94 3.88 -5.40
N LEU A 101 16.01 3.28 -4.21
CA LEU A 101 14.85 2.65 -3.56
C LEU A 101 13.73 3.67 -3.25
N THR A 102 14.11 4.88 -2.83
CA THR A 102 13.16 5.99 -2.63
C THR A 102 12.46 6.36 -3.93
N TRP A 103 13.20 6.48 -5.03
CA TRP A 103 12.61 6.85 -6.33
C TRP A 103 11.73 5.76 -6.92
N LEU A 104 12.07 4.47 -6.75
CA LEU A 104 11.21 3.36 -7.17
C LEU A 104 9.87 3.37 -6.40
N THR A 105 9.91 3.68 -5.11
CA THR A 105 8.70 3.81 -4.28
C THR A 105 7.85 5.00 -4.73
N LEU A 106 8.47 6.17 -5.00
CA LEU A 106 7.77 7.35 -5.53
C LEU A 106 7.20 7.09 -6.92
N LEU A 107 7.93 6.38 -7.78
CA LEU A 107 7.47 5.97 -9.12
C LEU A 107 6.23 5.07 -9.04
N ALA A 108 6.23 4.10 -8.11
CA ALA A 108 5.05 3.26 -7.89
C ALA A 108 3.83 4.09 -7.45
N ALA A 109 4.01 4.95 -6.45
CA ALA A 109 2.93 5.82 -5.96
C ALA A 109 2.38 6.73 -7.07
N ALA A 110 3.27 7.36 -7.85
CA ALA A 110 2.89 8.22 -8.97
C ALA A 110 2.22 7.43 -10.10
N GLY A 111 2.80 6.30 -10.52
CA GLY A 111 2.32 5.50 -11.64
C GLY A 111 0.95 4.90 -11.36
N PHE A 112 0.80 4.15 -10.26
CA PHE A 112 -0.50 3.58 -9.89
C PHE A 112 -1.52 4.66 -9.53
N GLY A 113 -1.10 5.75 -8.86
CA GLY A 113 -1.95 6.90 -8.57
C GLY A 113 -2.46 7.60 -9.81
N THR A 114 -1.63 7.76 -10.84
CA THR A 114 -2.04 8.35 -12.13
C THR A 114 -3.07 7.47 -12.83
N ILE A 115 -2.90 6.14 -12.83
CA ILE A 115 -3.90 5.21 -13.39
C ILE A 115 -5.24 5.37 -12.68
N GLY A 116 -5.22 5.42 -11.34
CA GLY A 116 -6.42 5.63 -10.54
C GLY A 116 -7.05 6.99 -10.81
N ALA A 117 -6.25 8.05 -10.89
CA ALA A 117 -6.74 9.41 -11.18
C ALA A 117 -7.41 9.51 -12.56
N LEU A 118 -6.86 8.84 -13.57
CA LEU A 118 -7.46 8.76 -14.90
C LEU A 118 -8.78 7.97 -14.89
N ASP A 119 -8.85 6.92 -14.08
CA ASP A 119 -10.09 6.14 -13.91
C ASP A 119 -11.18 6.96 -13.22
N ASP A 120 -10.83 7.61 -12.10
CA ASP A 120 -11.74 8.46 -11.34
C ASP A 120 -12.19 9.67 -12.18
N TRP A 121 -11.26 10.33 -12.89
CA TRP A 121 -11.58 11.45 -13.77
C TRP A 121 -12.56 11.05 -14.87
N LYS A 122 -12.35 9.86 -15.46
CA LYS A 122 -13.23 9.37 -16.51
C LYS A 122 -14.64 9.06 -16.01
N LYS A 123 -14.76 8.47 -14.79
CA LYS A 123 -16.08 8.26 -14.15
C LYS A 123 -16.84 9.57 -13.97
N LEU A 124 -16.14 10.65 -13.62
CA LEU A 124 -16.73 11.98 -13.44
C LEU A 124 -17.16 12.63 -14.76
N THR A 125 -16.31 12.54 -15.80
CA THR A 125 -16.61 13.19 -17.10
C THR A 125 -17.70 12.47 -17.89
N ASP A 126 -17.72 11.14 -17.85
CA ASP A 126 -18.70 10.33 -18.58
C ASP A 126 -20.05 10.24 -17.82
N GLY A 127 -20.11 10.73 -16.57
CA GLY A 127 -21.30 10.67 -15.72
C GLY A 127 -21.79 9.25 -15.43
N ASN A 128 -20.91 8.25 -15.59
CA ASN A 128 -21.25 6.86 -15.40
C ASN A 128 -20.17 6.13 -14.57
N HIS A 129 -20.56 4.99 -13.95
CA HIS A 129 -19.67 4.22 -13.07
C HIS A 129 -18.56 3.43 -13.79
N LYS A 130 -18.51 3.41 -15.13
CA LYS A 130 -17.68 2.44 -15.85
C LYS A 130 -16.21 2.80 -15.90
N GLY A 131 -15.83 4.09 -15.79
CA GLY A 131 -14.44 4.52 -15.81
C GLY A 131 -13.63 3.97 -17.00
N LEU A 132 -12.40 3.58 -16.75
CA LEU A 132 -11.58 2.86 -17.72
C LEU A 132 -12.09 1.42 -17.86
N SER A 133 -12.06 0.88 -19.09
CA SER A 133 -12.36 -0.56 -19.24
C SER A 133 -11.34 -1.41 -18.47
N ALA A 134 -11.80 -2.53 -17.89
CA ALA A 134 -10.95 -3.41 -17.07
C ALA A 134 -9.65 -3.81 -17.77
N GLY A 135 -9.72 -4.12 -19.09
CA GLY A 135 -8.53 -4.47 -19.86
C GLY A 135 -7.53 -3.31 -19.98
N LYS A 136 -8.00 -2.07 -20.22
CA LYS A 136 -7.12 -0.89 -20.28
C LYS A 136 -6.49 -0.57 -18.94
N LYS A 137 -7.26 -0.72 -17.84
CA LYS A 137 -6.78 -0.51 -16.49
C LYS A 137 -5.68 -1.51 -16.13
N ILE A 138 -5.91 -2.81 -16.36
CA ILE A 138 -4.90 -3.86 -16.13
C ILE A 138 -3.67 -3.65 -17.01
N LEU A 139 -3.83 -3.33 -18.29
CA LEU A 139 -2.71 -3.09 -19.19
C LEU A 139 -1.83 -1.93 -18.71
N ALA A 140 -2.43 -0.83 -18.25
CA ALA A 140 -1.70 0.30 -17.69
C ALA A 140 -0.96 -0.09 -16.40
N GLN A 141 -1.60 -0.86 -15.50
CA GLN A 141 -0.99 -1.38 -14.28
C GLN A 141 0.19 -2.31 -14.60
N VAL A 142 0.04 -3.23 -15.56
CA VAL A 142 1.13 -4.10 -16.04
C VAL A 142 2.27 -3.28 -16.63
N GLY A 143 1.96 -2.20 -17.35
CA GLY A 143 2.98 -1.29 -17.89
C GLY A 143 3.81 -0.62 -16.79
N VAL A 144 3.17 -0.04 -15.77
CA VAL A 144 3.87 0.57 -14.61
C VAL A 144 4.64 -0.49 -13.82
N ALA A 145 4.00 -1.62 -13.50
CA ALA A 145 4.63 -2.72 -12.78
C ALA A 145 5.81 -3.32 -13.56
N GLY A 146 5.67 -3.45 -14.89
CA GLY A 146 6.72 -3.92 -15.78
C GLY A 146 7.93 -2.99 -15.81
N LEU A 147 7.69 -1.67 -15.85
CA LEU A 147 8.78 -0.69 -15.74
C LEU A 147 9.53 -0.83 -14.42
N ILE A 148 8.81 -0.91 -13.29
CA ILE A 148 9.43 -1.10 -11.97
C ILE A 148 10.19 -2.42 -11.92
N ALA A 149 9.60 -3.52 -12.42
CA ALA A 149 10.22 -4.84 -12.46
C ALA A 149 11.51 -4.84 -13.28
N LEU A 150 11.52 -4.17 -14.44
CA LEU A 150 12.71 -4.02 -15.29
C LEU A 150 13.78 -3.19 -14.61
N LEU A 151 13.43 -2.10 -13.91
CA LEU A 151 14.39 -1.29 -13.16
C LEU A 151 14.99 -2.08 -12.00
N VAL A 152 14.20 -2.81 -11.23
CA VAL A 152 14.69 -3.68 -10.14
C VAL A 152 15.58 -4.79 -10.68
N TYR A 153 15.22 -5.38 -11.82
CA TYR A 153 16.02 -6.45 -12.45
C TYR A 153 17.35 -5.92 -13.04
N SER A 154 17.32 -4.73 -13.68
CA SER A 154 18.52 -4.15 -14.31
C SER A 154 19.49 -3.52 -13.30
N PHE A 155 18.96 -3.03 -12.18
CA PHE A 155 19.72 -2.35 -11.12
C PHE A 155 19.31 -2.91 -9.76
N PRO A 156 19.61 -4.21 -9.49
CA PRO A 156 19.20 -4.83 -8.24
C PRO A 156 19.91 -4.13 -7.06
N PRO A 157 19.19 -3.98 -5.92
CA PRO A 157 19.82 -3.51 -4.70
C PRO A 157 20.89 -4.51 -4.23
N ASP A 158 21.95 -4.01 -3.59
CA ASP A 158 22.95 -4.87 -2.95
C ASP A 158 22.29 -5.71 -1.86
N THR A 159 22.28 -7.03 -2.02
CA THR A 159 21.61 -7.97 -1.12
C THR A 159 22.61 -9.00 -0.60
N LEU A 160 22.51 -9.33 0.68
CA LEU A 160 23.33 -10.36 1.31
C LEU A 160 22.43 -11.32 2.10
N TYR A 161 22.68 -12.61 1.98
CA TYR A 161 22.01 -13.64 2.76
C TYR A 161 23.01 -14.61 3.38
N ARG A 162 22.84 -14.90 4.67
CA ARG A 162 23.64 -15.89 5.38
C ARG A 162 22.83 -17.18 5.52
N ALA A 163 23.27 -18.23 4.85
CA ALA A 163 22.68 -19.55 5.02
C ALA A 163 22.89 -20.06 6.46
N SER A 164 21.87 -20.70 7.01
CA SER A 164 21.89 -21.18 8.40
C SER A 164 22.94 -22.26 8.69
N VAL A 165 23.43 -22.94 7.64
CA VAL A 165 24.37 -24.08 7.73
C VAL A 165 25.78 -23.69 7.32
N SER A 166 25.96 -22.60 6.59
CA SER A 166 27.26 -22.11 6.11
C SER A 166 27.55 -20.72 6.65
N SER A 167 28.80 -20.44 6.99
CA SER A 167 29.26 -19.08 7.28
C SER A 167 29.39 -18.22 6.01
N ALA A 168 29.11 -18.77 4.83
CA ALA A 168 29.11 -18.06 3.58
C ALA A 168 27.97 -17.05 3.49
N VAL A 169 28.27 -15.89 2.92
CA VAL A 169 27.31 -14.83 2.62
C VAL A 169 27.21 -14.74 1.11
N ASP A 170 26.04 -15.00 0.57
CA ASP A 170 25.79 -15.03 -0.87
C ASP A 170 24.96 -13.82 -1.31
N GLU A 171 25.23 -13.31 -2.50
CA GLU A 171 24.35 -12.32 -3.16
C GLU A 171 23.15 -13.02 -3.78
N VAL A 172 21.93 -12.51 -3.49
CA VAL A 172 20.68 -13.16 -3.89
C VAL A 172 19.66 -12.20 -4.50
N PRO A 173 20.04 -11.43 -5.53
CA PRO A 173 19.23 -10.31 -6.00
C PRO A 173 17.88 -10.72 -6.66
N TYR A 174 17.75 -11.97 -7.14
CA TYR A 174 16.56 -12.44 -7.88
C TYR A 174 15.92 -13.66 -7.23
N SER A 175 15.94 -13.69 -5.91
CA SER A 175 15.39 -14.80 -5.14
C SER A 175 14.20 -14.37 -4.32
N VAL A 176 13.24 -15.29 -4.18
CA VAL A 176 12.04 -15.14 -3.35
C VAL A 176 12.23 -15.91 -2.05
N THR A 177 11.98 -15.27 -0.91
CA THR A 177 11.99 -15.94 0.39
C THR A 177 10.72 -16.71 0.62
N THR A 178 10.82 -17.97 1.08
CA THR A 178 9.63 -18.74 1.47
C THR A 178 9.02 -18.26 2.78
N LEU A 179 7.71 -18.49 2.97
CA LEU A 179 6.94 -17.89 4.08
C LEU A 179 7.38 -18.41 5.46
N PHE A 180 7.62 -19.72 5.59
CA PHE A 180 7.88 -20.40 6.87
C PHE A 180 9.21 -21.14 6.90
N MET A 181 9.97 -21.11 5.81
CA MET A 181 11.25 -21.80 5.69
C MET A 181 12.32 -20.78 5.31
N LYS A 182 13.58 -21.02 5.73
CA LYS A 182 14.71 -20.17 5.32
C LYS A 182 15.22 -20.52 3.92
N TRP A 183 14.34 -20.94 3.03
CA TRP A 183 14.70 -21.29 1.67
C TRP A 183 14.58 -20.08 0.77
N LEU A 184 15.56 -19.92 -0.08
CA LEU A 184 15.55 -18.99 -1.18
C LEU A 184 15.26 -19.76 -2.45
N ILE A 185 14.24 -19.32 -3.18
CA ILE A 185 13.92 -19.86 -4.48
C ILE A 185 14.47 -18.89 -5.53
N PRO A 186 15.51 -19.28 -6.29
CA PRO A 186 16.04 -18.45 -7.36
C PRO A 186 15.05 -18.41 -8.53
N PHE A 187 14.54 -17.23 -8.84
CA PHE A 187 13.61 -17.04 -9.94
C PHE A 187 14.30 -16.62 -11.24
N GLY A 188 15.51 -16.04 -11.17
CA GLY A 188 16.19 -15.50 -12.33
C GLY A 188 15.31 -14.53 -13.11
N ILE A 189 15.16 -14.76 -14.43
CA ILE A 189 14.31 -13.91 -15.30
C ILE A 189 12.82 -13.95 -14.92
N LEU A 190 12.34 -15.03 -14.29
CA LEU A 190 10.96 -15.16 -13.82
C LEU A 190 10.64 -14.20 -12.66
N TYR A 191 11.65 -13.55 -12.09
CA TYR A 191 11.44 -12.52 -11.08
C TYR A 191 10.71 -11.29 -11.64
N ILE A 192 10.87 -10.98 -12.94
CA ILE A 192 10.13 -9.90 -13.62
C ILE A 192 8.60 -10.16 -13.58
N PRO A 193 8.07 -11.24 -14.15
CA PRO A 193 6.63 -11.51 -14.09
C PRO A 193 6.13 -11.71 -12.66
N TRP A 194 6.97 -12.19 -11.74
CA TRP A 194 6.65 -12.28 -10.32
C TRP A 194 6.38 -10.91 -9.70
N ILE A 195 7.28 -9.94 -9.90
CA ILE A 195 7.09 -8.56 -9.44
C ILE A 195 5.79 -7.98 -10.01
N ILE A 196 5.55 -8.15 -11.32
CA ILE A 196 4.33 -7.65 -11.96
C ILE A 196 3.09 -8.23 -11.29
N LEU A 197 3.08 -9.54 -11.02
CA LEU A 197 1.97 -10.22 -10.33
C LEU A 197 1.71 -9.63 -8.95
N ILE A 198 2.77 -9.43 -8.14
CA ILE A 198 2.66 -8.87 -6.79
C ILE A 198 2.14 -7.43 -6.83
N LEU A 199 2.69 -6.58 -7.69
CA LEU A 199 2.29 -5.18 -7.77
C LEU A 199 0.84 -5.01 -8.25
N VAL A 200 0.49 -5.66 -9.35
CA VAL A 200 -0.87 -5.59 -9.91
C VAL A 200 -1.88 -6.26 -8.98
N GLY A 201 -1.54 -7.43 -8.43
CA GLY A 201 -2.40 -8.17 -7.51
C GLY A 201 -2.72 -7.37 -6.25
N THR A 202 -1.70 -6.83 -5.59
CA THR A 202 -1.88 -6.03 -4.36
C THR A 202 -2.61 -4.72 -4.62
N SER A 203 -2.27 -4.02 -5.72
CA SER A 203 -2.95 -2.79 -6.12
C SER A 203 -4.46 -3.01 -6.27
N ASN A 204 -4.86 -4.07 -6.97
CA ASN A 204 -6.28 -4.39 -7.14
C ASN A 204 -6.92 -4.94 -5.85
N ALA A 205 -6.19 -5.67 -5.01
CA ALA A 205 -6.72 -6.19 -3.74
C ALA A 205 -7.07 -5.04 -2.77
N VAL A 206 -6.22 -4.03 -2.67
CA VAL A 206 -6.52 -2.80 -1.90
C VAL A 206 -7.71 -2.07 -2.49
N ASN A 207 -7.79 -1.95 -3.82
CA ASN A 207 -8.91 -1.31 -4.49
C ASN A 207 -10.24 -2.04 -4.27
N LEU A 208 -10.24 -3.38 -4.24
CA LEU A 208 -11.42 -4.18 -3.92
C LEU A 208 -11.88 -4.00 -2.46
N THR A 209 -10.96 -3.71 -1.56
CA THR A 209 -11.26 -3.51 -0.12
C THR A 209 -11.84 -2.13 0.16
N ASP A 210 -11.69 -1.16 -0.76
CA ASP A 210 -12.18 0.22 -0.61
C ASP A 210 -13.69 0.33 -0.91
N GLY A 211 -14.49 -0.42 -0.16
CA GLY A 211 -15.95 -0.45 -0.31
C GLY A 211 -16.73 0.17 0.85
N LEU A 212 -16.11 0.35 2.03
CA LEU A 212 -16.70 0.95 3.22
C LEU A 212 -15.82 2.06 3.77
N ASP A 213 -16.44 3.05 4.45
CA ASP A 213 -15.80 4.23 5.00
C ASP A 213 -14.65 3.87 5.96
N GLY A 214 -13.41 4.23 5.62
CA GLY A 214 -12.24 3.96 6.45
C GLY A 214 -11.71 2.52 6.43
N LEU A 215 -12.39 1.57 5.77
CA LEU A 215 -12.00 0.16 5.79
C LEU A 215 -10.61 -0.05 5.19
N ALA A 216 -10.43 0.31 3.93
CA ALA A 216 -9.18 0.08 3.20
C ALA A 216 -8.02 0.86 3.82
N ILE A 217 -8.22 2.16 4.09
CA ILE A 217 -7.15 3.01 4.62
C ILE A 217 -6.70 2.60 6.02
N GLY A 218 -7.62 2.13 6.88
CA GLY A 218 -7.28 1.60 8.19
C GLY A 218 -6.49 0.30 8.11
N CYS A 219 -6.81 -0.61 7.18
CA CYS A 219 -6.01 -1.81 6.93
C CYS A 219 -4.62 -1.45 6.36
N VAL A 220 -4.53 -0.48 5.42
CA VAL A 220 -3.25 0.04 4.90
C VAL A 220 -2.35 0.56 6.02
N LEU A 221 -2.92 1.23 7.02
CA LEU A 221 -2.18 1.78 8.15
C LEU A 221 -1.42 0.68 8.91
N PHE A 222 -2.05 -0.45 9.21
CA PHE A 222 -1.39 -1.57 9.89
C PHE A 222 -0.33 -2.21 9.00
N VAL A 223 -0.62 -2.42 7.72
CA VAL A 223 0.34 -2.99 6.76
C VAL A 223 1.55 -2.06 6.59
N ALA A 224 1.35 -0.77 6.38
CA ALA A 224 2.43 0.21 6.24
C ALA A 224 3.29 0.30 7.51
N SER A 225 2.67 0.22 8.71
CA SER A 225 3.39 0.22 9.99
C SER A 225 4.28 -1.02 10.14
N ALA A 226 3.77 -2.20 9.77
CA ALA A 226 4.57 -3.43 9.78
C ALA A 226 5.74 -3.35 8.79
N TYR A 227 5.48 -2.86 7.58
CA TYR A 227 6.53 -2.68 6.56
C TYR A 227 7.53 -1.57 6.91
N ALA A 228 7.14 -0.55 7.70
CA ALA A 228 8.08 0.43 8.24
C ALA A 228 9.12 -0.24 9.14
N LEU A 229 8.66 -1.11 10.06
CA LEU A 229 9.55 -1.89 10.93
C LEU A 229 10.40 -2.88 10.13
N LEU A 230 9.79 -3.62 9.20
CA LEU A 230 10.50 -4.58 8.34
C LEU A 230 11.61 -3.90 7.54
N SER A 231 11.31 -2.78 6.87
CA SER A 231 12.29 -2.03 6.09
C SER A 231 13.46 -1.54 6.93
N TYR A 232 13.17 -1.07 8.15
CA TYR A 232 14.22 -0.67 9.09
C TYR A 232 15.12 -1.85 9.49
N LEU A 233 14.53 -3.01 9.81
CA LEU A 233 15.28 -4.21 10.20
C LEU A 233 16.06 -4.80 9.03
N VAL A 234 15.46 -4.88 7.84
CA VAL A 234 16.09 -5.43 6.62
C VAL A 234 17.29 -4.58 6.17
N GLY A 235 17.25 -3.28 6.39
CA GLY A 235 18.38 -2.39 6.10
C GLY A 235 19.52 -2.42 7.12
N ARG A 236 19.47 -3.32 8.13
CA ARG A 236 20.47 -3.46 9.18
C ARG A 236 21.08 -4.85 9.19
N GLN A 237 22.34 -4.94 8.84
CA GLN A 237 23.05 -6.22 8.71
C GLN A 237 23.16 -6.98 10.04
N ASP A 238 23.33 -6.28 11.17
CA ASP A 238 23.37 -6.86 12.52
C ASP A 238 22.08 -7.64 12.86
N PHE A 239 20.90 -7.12 12.48
CA PHE A 239 19.63 -7.82 12.68
C PHE A 239 19.40 -8.93 11.66
N THR A 240 19.66 -8.67 10.38
CA THR A 240 19.32 -9.59 9.29
C THR A 240 20.17 -10.84 9.30
N THR A 241 21.49 -10.69 9.22
CA THR A 241 22.42 -11.84 9.17
C THR A 241 22.78 -12.39 10.53
N GLY A 242 22.71 -11.58 11.60
CA GLY A 242 23.06 -11.97 12.95
C GLY A 242 21.92 -12.61 13.74
N TYR A 243 20.68 -12.16 13.58
CA TYR A 243 19.58 -12.56 14.45
C TYR A 243 18.36 -13.15 13.71
N LEU A 244 17.85 -12.48 12.66
CA LEU A 244 16.62 -12.89 11.97
C LEU A 244 16.87 -13.92 10.86
N TRP A 245 18.05 -13.90 10.26
CA TRP A 245 18.45 -14.73 9.14
C TRP A 245 17.52 -14.54 7.93
N ILE A 246 17.31 -13.27 7.58
CA ILE A 246 16.59 -12.83 6.40
C ILE A 246 17.55 -12.11 5.47
N ILE A 247 17.12 -11.84 4.23
CA ILE A 247 17.94 -11.09 3.26
C ILE A 247 18.21 -9.69 3.82
N TYR A 248 19.48 -9.30 3.90
CA TYR A 248 19.90 -7.91 4.08
C TYR A 248 19.82 -7.17 2.76
N VAL A 249 19.23 -5.99 2.77
CA VAL A 249 19.16 -5.10 1.60
C VAL A 249 19.77 -3.76 1.98
N LYS A 250 20.88 -3.43 1.34
CA LYS A 250 21.58 -2.16 1.60
C LYS A 250 20.68 -0.97 1.26
N GLY A 251 20.53 -0.07 2.22
CA GLY A 251 19.70 1.12 2.06
C GLY A 251 18.20 0.90 2.27
N ALA A 252 17.72 -0.32 2.56
CA ALA A 252 16.31 -0.59 2.83
C ALA A 252 15.73 0.22 4.00
N SER A 253 16.56 0.64 4.97
CA SER A 253 16.12 1.51 6.06
C SER A 253 15.53 2.85 5.59
N GLU A 254 15.85 3.32 4.36
CA GLU A 254 15.22 4.50 3.77
C GLU A 254 13.73 4.25 3.44
N LEU A 255 13.37 3.01 3.13
CA LEU A 255 11.96 2.64 2.89
C LEU A 255 11.10 2.73 4.15
N ALA A 256 11.71 2.61 5.35
CA ALA A 256 11.01 2.87 6.60
C ALA A 256 10.50 4.32 6.68
N ILE A 257 11.22 5.29 6.09
CA ILE A 257 10.78 6.68 6.01
C ILE A 257 9.59 6.81 5.04
N CYS A 258 9.63 6.11 3.91
CA CYS A 258 8.50 6.07 2.97
C CYS A 258 7.26 5.44 3.62
N CYS A 259 7.42 4.31 4.32
CA CYS A 259 6.32 3.69 5.07
C CYS A 259 5.77 4.60 6.16
N ALA A 260 6.63 5.29 6.92
CA ALA A 260 6.21 6.24 7.95
C ALA A 260 5.43 7.43 7.34
N ALA A 261 5.84 7.92 6.17
CA ALA A 261 5.09 8.92 5.42
C ALA A 261 3.72 8.39 4.97
N LEU A 262 3.63 7.12 4.51
CA LEU A 262 2.35 6.47 4.19
C LEU A 262 1.45 6.36 5.42
N VAL A 263 2.00 5.98 6.57
CA VAL A 263 1.24 5.91 7.84
C VAL A 263 0.69 7.30 8.19
N GLY A 264 1.52 8.34 8.12
CA GLY A 264 1.10 9.71 8.41
C GLY A 264 0.01 10.22 7.44
N ALA A 265 0.17 9.97 6.14
CA ALA A 265 -0.81 10.33 5.12
C ALA A 265 -2.12 9.53 5.27
N SER A 266 -2.02 8.24 5.64
CA SER A 266 -3.19 7.40 5.91
C SER A 266 -3.96 7.85 7.13
N LEU A 267 -3.28 8.21 8.22
CA LEU A 267 -3.91 8.78 9.42
C LEU A 267 -4.61 10.11 9.11
N ALA A 268 -3.96 10.99 8.35
CA ALA A 268 -4.55 12.25 7.94
C ALA A 268 -5.82 12.05 7.09
N PHE A 269 -5.78 11.10 6.16
CA PHE A 269 -6.94 10.80 5.33
C PHE A 269 -8.04 10.12 6.15
N LEU A 270 -7.71 9.17 7.02
CA LEU A 270 -8.66 8.49 7.89
C LEU A 270 -9.43 9.46 8.79
N TRP A 271 -8.83 10.60 9.17
CA TRP A 271 -9.48 11.64 9.93
C TRP A 271 -10.79 12.13 9.27
N TYR A 272 -10.80 12.19 7.93
CA TYR A 272 -11.95 12.63 7.13
C TYR A 272 -12.74 11.47 6.50
N ASN A 273 -12.13 10.30 6.38
CA ASN A 273 -12.74 9.12 5.77
C ASN A 273 -13.33 8.14 6.79
N SER A 274 -13.17 8.39 8.11
CA SER A 274 -13.84 7.60 9.15
C SER A 274 -15.36 7.76 9.04
N HIS A 275 -16.08 6.65 9.34
CA HIS A 275 -17.54 6.63 9.23
C HIS A 275 -18.24 7.63 10.17
N PRO A 276 -19.16 8.50 9.69
CA PRO A 276 -19.54 8.72 8.29
C PRO A 276 -18.52 9.57 7.51
N ALA A 277 -18.11 9.11 6.32
CA ALA A 277 -17.01 9.72 5.57
C ALA A 277 -17.37 11.09 4.98
N GLU A 278 -16.46 12.06 5.13
CA GLU A 278 -16.54 13.38 4.48
C GLU A 278 -15.92 13.39 3.07
N ILE A 279 -15.09 12.37 2.74
CA ILE A 279 -14.41 12.21 1.45
C ILE A 279 -14.12 10.73 1.20
N PHE A 280 -14.26 10.28 -0.06
CA PHE A 280 -13.88 8.94 -0.50
C PHE A 280 -12.51 8.92 -1.15
N MET A 281 -11.78 7.81 -0.96
CA MET A 281 -10.41 7.64 -1.46
C MET A 281 -10.36 7.59 -2.99
N GLY A 282 -11.24 6.80 -3.59
CA GLY A 282 -11.27 6.53 -5.02
C GLY A 282 -10.15 5.61 -5.49
N ASP A 283 -10.17 5.32 -6.80
CA ASP A 283 -9.15 4.47 -7.42
C ASP A 283 -7.77 5.14 -7.39
N THR A 284 -7.71 6.47 -7.35
CA THR A 284 -6.48 7.25 -7.19
C THR A 284 -5.69 6.83 -5.96
N GLY A 285 -6.35 6.72 -4.81
CA GLY A 285 -5.70 6.38 -3.55
C GLY A 285 -5.47 4.87 -3.41
N SER A 286 -6.50 4.07 -3.63
CA SER A 286 -6.45 2.63 -3.39
C SER A 286 -5.42 1.91 -4.28
N LEU A 287 -5.35 2.25 -5.59
CA LEU A 287 -4.34 1.69 -6.48
C LEU A 287 -2.92 2.13 -6.11
N ALA A 288 -2.74 3.41 -5.78
CA ALA A 288 -1.45 3.95 -5.38
C ALA A 288 -0.92 3.30 -4.10
N LEU A 289 -1.76 3.19 -3.08
CA LEU A 289 -1.38 2.59 -1.79
C LEU A 289 -0.99 1.13 -1.95
N GLY A 290 -1.81 0.33 -2.66
CA GLY A 290 -1.53 -1.07 -2.91
C GLY A 290 -0.26 -1.27 -3.74
N GLY A 291 -0.08 -0.52 -4.84
CA GLY A 291 1.12 -0.58 -5.67
C GLY A 291 2.39 -0.14 -4.94
N THR A 292 2.30 0.88 -4.09
CA THR A 292 3.43 1.37 -3.30
C THR A 292 3.84 0.35 -2.23
N LEU A 293 2.89 -0.21 -1.47
CA LEU A 293 3.17 -1.24 -0.47
C LEU A 293 3.78 -2.50 -1.09
N ALA A 294 3.25 -2.93 -2.23
CA ALA A 294 3.79 -4.07 -2.97
C ALA A 294 5.22 -3.81 -3.45
N THR A 295 5.50 -2.60 -3.97
CA THR A 295 6.85 -2.22 -4.39
C THR A 295 7.82 -2.24 -3.21
N ILE A 296 7.44 -1.68 -2.05
CA ILE A 296 8.27 -1.73 -0.85
C ILE A 296 8.53 -3.19 -0.44
N ALA A 297 7.50 -4.05 -0.44
CA ALA A 297 7.62 -5.46 -0.10
C ALA A 297 8.62 -6.20 -1.00
N VAL A 298 8.57 -5.96 -2.31
CA VAL A 298 9.50 -6.52 -3.31
C VAL A 298 10.92 -5.99 -3.06
N LEU A 299 11.08 -4.68 -2.87
CA LEU A 299 12.39 -4.05 -2.68
C LEU A 299 13.14 -4.55 -1.43
N ILE A 300 12.42 -5.05 -0.43
CA ILE A 300 13.03 -5.65 0.77
C ILE A 300 12.99 -7.18 0.77
N HIS A 301 12.62 -7.82 -0.33
CA HIS A 301 12.48 -9.28 -0.48
C HIS A 301 11.57 -9.92 0.59
N GLN A 302 10.47 -9.22 0.94
CA GLN A 302 9.47 -9.70 1.90
C GLN A 302 8.06 -9.68 1.29
N GLU A 303 7.96 -9.88 -0.02
CA GLU A 303 6.69 -9.93 -0.76
C GLU A 303 5.80 -11.08 -0.34
N MET A 304 6.38 -12.22 0.06
CA MET A 304 5.58 -13.36 0.55
C MET A 304 4.92 -13.07 1.91
N LEU A 305 5.53 -12.22 2.74
CA LEU A 305 4.91 -11.78 3.99
C LEU A 305 3.68 -10.90 3.75
N LEU A 306 3.55 -10.29 2.59
CA LEU A 306 2.36 -9.51 2.24
C LEU A 306 1.09 -10.37 2.23
N LEU A 307 1.21 -11.69 1.97
CA LEU A 307 0.10 -12.62 2.07
C LEU A 307 -0.46 -12.73 3.51
N ILE A 308 0.40 -12.57 4.53
CA ILE A 308 -0.01 -12.59 5.95
C ILE A 308 -0.33 -11.17 6.41
N ILE A 309 0.63 -10.24 6.32
CA ILE A 309 0.49 -8.87 6.81
C ILE A 309 -0.67 -8.15 6.11
N GLY A 310 -0.81 -8.35 4.79
CA GLY A 310 -1.92 -7.86 3.97
C GLY A 310 -3.09 -8.84 3.86
N GLY A 311 -3.21 -9.80 4.77
CA GLY A 311 -4.15 -10.93 4.65
C GLY A 311 -5.62 -10.51 4.54
N VAL A 312 -6.01 -9.35 5.06
CA VAL A 312 -7.35 -8.78 4.83
C VAL A 312 -7.56 -8.52 3.34
N PHE A 313 -6.62 -7.85 2.68
CA PHE A 313 -6.69 -7.58 1.23
C PHE A 313 -6.70 -8.86 0.41
N VAL A 314 -5.89 -9.84 0.84
CA VAL A 314 -5.86 -11.17 0.22
C VAL A 314 -7.21 -11.86 0.35
N ALA A 315 -7.81 -11.86 1.54
CA ALA A 315 -9.11 -12.49 1.78
C ALA A 315 -10.23 -11.85 0.94
N GLU A 316 -10.24 -10.51 0.85
CA GLU A 316 -11.17 -9.76 -0.01
C GLU A 316 -11.03 -10.16 -1.48
N ALA A 317 -9.80 -10.14 -2.02
CA ALA A 317 -9.54 -10.52 -3.41
C ALA A 317 -9.87 -11.99 -3.69
N VAL A 318 -9.45 -12.91 -2.80
CA VAL A 318 -9.73 -14.36 -2.93
C VAL A 318 -11.23 -14.62 -2.88
N SER A 319 -11.99 -13.93 -2.05
CA SER A 319 -13.45 -14.09 -2.00
C SER A 319 -14.12 -13.81 -3.36
N VAL A 320 -13.64 -12.75 -4.06
CA VAL A 320 -14.13 -12.40 -5.40
C VAL A 320 -13.74 -13.47 -6.42
N ILE A 321 -12.48 -13.93 -6.39
CA ILE A 321 -11.99 -14.98 -7.30
C ILE A 321 -12.80 -16.26 -7.12
N LEU A 322 -13.01 -16.71 -5.87
CA LEU A 322 -13.79 -17.92 -5.56
C LEU A 322 -15.25 -17.77 -6.01
N GLN A 323 -15.88 -16.63 -5.74
CA GLN A 323 -17.27 -16.38 -6.14
C GLN A 323 -17.44 -16.43 -7.66
N VAL A 324 -16.57 -15.71 -8.39
CA VAL A 324 -16.64 -15.67 -9.86
C VAL A 324 -16.36 -17.03 -10.47
N SER A 325 -15.38 -17.76 -9.94
CA SER A 325 -15.03 -19.12 -10.40
C SER A 325 -16.17 -20.10 -10.15
N SER A 326 -16.72 -20.11 -8.93
CA SER A 326 -17.86 -20.98 -8.58
C SER A 326 -19.08 -20.70 -9.47
N PHE A 327 -19.41 -19.41 -9.63
CA PHE A 327 -20.58 -19.03 -10.44
C PHE A 327 -20.39 -19.42 -11.92
N LYS A 328 -19.19 -19.25 -12.49
CA LYS A 328 -18.92 -19.67 -13.88
C LYS A 328 -18.93 -21.18 -14.07
N LEU A 329 -18.44 -21.94 -13.07
CA LEU A 329 -18.31 -23.40 -13.19
C LEU A 329 -19.58 -24.15 -12.80
N SER A 330 -20.31 -23.69 -11.79
CA SER A 330 -21.44 -24.43 -11.20
C SER A 330 -22.76 -23.65 -11.13
N GLY A 331 -22.79 -22.36 -11.51
CA GLY A 331 -23.94 -21.49 -11.38
C GLY A 331 -24.31 -21.14 -9.92
N LYS A 332 -23.51 -21.58 -8.93
CA LYS A 332 -23.79 -21.39 -7.50
C LYS A 332 -22.94 -20.29 -6.90
N ARG A 333 -23.55 -19.50 -6.00
CA ARG A 333 -22.84 -18.51 -5.19
C ARG A 333 -22.32 -19.17 -3.92
N ILE A 334 -21.04 -18.88 -3.53
CA ILE A 334 -20.45 -19.28 -2.26
C ILE A 334 -20.80 -18.26 -1.18
N PHE A 335 -20.67 -16.98 -1.50
CA PHE A 335 -20.97 -15.86 -0.61
C PHE A 335 -22.27 -15.18 -1.06
N LEU A 336 -22.98 -14.54 -0.13
CA LEU A 336 -24.19 -13.75 -0.43
C LEU A 336 -23.83 -12.63 -1.42
N MET A 337 -22.72 -11.93 -1.15
CA MET A 337 -22.13 -10.91 -2.00
C MET A 337 -20.61 -10.91 -1.82
N THR A 338 -19.85 -10.42 -2.79
CA THR A 338 -18.39 -10.23 -2.70
C THR A 338 -18.00 -8.84 -3.18
N PRO A 339 -16.94 -8.25 -2.61
CA PRO A 339 -15.97 -8.80 -1.62
C PRO A 339 -16.57 -9.11 -0.24
N LEU A 340 -15.78 -9.66 0.72
CA LEU A 340 -16.26 -10.18 2.01
C LEU A 340 -16.98 -9.14 2.87
N HIS A 341 -16.56 -7.88 2.88
CA HIS A 341 -17.24 -6.84 3.64
C HIS A 341 -18.72 -6.73 3.24
N HIS A 342 -19.05 -6.83 1.96
CA HIS A 342 -20.45 -6.85 1.50
C HIS A 342 -21.21 -8.11 1.92
N HIS A 343 -20.51 -9.25 2.06
CA HIS A 343 -21.13 -10.45 2.62
C HIS A 343 -21.64 -10.21 4.06
N PHE A 344 -20.82 -9.55 4.88
CA PHE A 344 -21.20 -9.22 6.26
C PHE A 344 -22.31 -8.15 6.33
N GLU A 345 -22.33 -7.19 5.39
CA GLU A 345 -23.44 -6.24 5.27
C GLU A 345 -24.75 -6.97 4.95
N GLN A 346 -24.71 -7.96 4.04
CA GLN A 346 -25.91 -8.77 3.71
C GLN A 346 -26.36 -9.67 4.88
N LEU A 347 -25.45 -10.02 5.79
CA LEU A 347 -25.78 -10.67 7.06
C LEU A 347 -26.36 -9.70 8.11
N GLY A 348 -26.54 -8.42 7.78
CA GLY A 348 -27.14 -7.42 8.66
C GLY A 348 -26.17 -6.80 9.67
N TRP A 349 -24.86 -6.92 9.48
CA TRP A 349 -23.91 -6.24 10.35
C TRP A 349 -23.84 -4.74 10.02
N HIS A 350 -23.76 -3.93 11.08
CA HIS A 350 -23.56 -2.49 10.93
C HIS A 350 -22.16 -2.19 10.38
N GLU A 351 -22.05 -1.18 9.50
CA GLU A 351 -20.81 -0.80 8.82
C GLU A 351 -19.64 -0.59 9.79
N SER A 352 -19.83 0.19 10.85
CA SER A 352 -18.81 0.43 11.87
C SER A 352 -18.30 -0.84 12.56
N LYS A 353 -19.16 -1.85 12.74
CA LYS A 353 -18.79 -3.14 13.31
C LYS A 353 -17.91 -3.96 12.35
N ILE A 354 -18.22 -3.92 11.06
CA ILE A 354 -17.41 -4.58 10.03
C ILE A 354 -16.03 -3.94 10.00
N ILE A 355 -15.96 -2.63 9.86
CA ILE A 355 -14.72 -1.85 9.79
C ILE A 355 -13.80 -2.16 10.98
N THR A 356 -14.33 -2.02 12.20
CA THR A 356 -13.55 -2.26 13.43
C THR A 356 -13.01 -3.68 13.50
N ARG A 357 -13.80 -4.70 13.13
CA ARG A 357 -13.36 -6.09 13.14
C ARG A 357 -12.29 -6.37 12.10
N PHE A 358 -12.42 -5.79 10.91
CA PHE A 358 -11.39 -5.90 9.87
C PHE A 358 -10.09 -5.24 10.29
N TRP A 359 -10.13 -4.08 10.97
CA TRP A 359 -8.94 -3.45 11.55
C TRP A 359 -8.27 -4.32 12.61
N ILE A 360 -9.06 -4.93 13.51
CA ILE A 360 -8.54 -5.86 14.51
C ILE A 360 -7.83 -7.03 13.82
N VAL A 361 -8.45 -7.62 12.79
CA VAL A 361 -7.85 -8.72 12.04
C VAL A 361 -6.58 -8.25 11.31
N ALA A 362 -6.59 -7.08 10.68
CA ALA A 362 -5.40 -6.51 10.02
C ALA A 362 -4.26 -6.28 11.01
N ALA A 363 -4.55 -5.75 12.21
CA ALA A 363 -3.55 -5.57 13.27
C ALA A 363 -2.96 -6.90 13.74
N LEU A 364 -3.82 -7.91 13.98
CA LEU A 364 -3.37 -9.26 14.38
C LEU A 364 -2.50 -9.90 13.30
N LEU A 365 -2.90 -9.80 12.02
CA LEU A 365 -2.13 -10.33 10.89
C LEU A 365 -0.79 -9.61 10.71
N ALA A 366 -0.75 -8.29 10.95
CA ALA A 366 0.51 -7.53 10.96
C ALA A 366 1.46 -8.04 12.05
N VAL A 367 0.97 -8.25 13.27
CA VAL A 367 1.76 -8.82 14.38
C VAL A 367 2.20 -10.25 14.07
N LEU A 368 1.31 -11.11 13.55
CA LEU A 368 1.64 -12.49 13.17
C LEU A 368 2.70 -12.53 12.07
N GLY A 369 2.60 -11.66 11.05
CA GLY A 369 3.60 -11.55 10.00
C GLY A 369 4.98 -11.15 10.53
N LEU A 370 5.04 -10.18 11.45
CA LEU A 370 6.28 -9.80 12.11
C LEU A 370 6.83 -10.93 13.01
N ALA A 371 5.97 -11.60 13.78
CA ALA A 371 6.37 -12.72 14.62
C ALA A 371 6.90 -13.91 13.81
N SER A 372 6.37 -14.14 12.61
CA SER A 372 6.81 -15.24 11.72
C SER A 372 8.26 -15.11 11.27
N LEU A 373 8.85 -13.91 11.29
CA LEU A 373 10.27 -13.70 10.96
C LEU A 373 11.22 -14.52 11.81
N LYS A 374 10.89 -14.74 13.08
CA LYS A 374 11.73 -15.51 13.98
C LYS A 374 11.40 -17.00 13.94
N ALA A 375 10.20 -17.37 13.50
CA ALA A 375 9.76 -18.76 13.37
C ALA A 375 10.36 -19.48 12.16
N ARG A 376 11.07 -18.74 11.29
CA ARG A 376 11.75 -19.23 10.09
C ARG A 376 13.07 -19.92 10.42
#